data_40e930080f4a9c7242616388023c0228
#
_entry.id   40e930080f4a9c7242616388023c0228
#
_cell.length_a   1.000
_cell.length_b   1.000
_cell.length_c   1.000
_cell.angle_alpha   90.00
_cell.angle_beta   90.00
_cell.angle_gamma   90.00
#
_symmetry.space_group_name_H-M   'P 1'
#
loop_
_entity.id
_entity.type
_entity.pdbx_description
1 polymer ?
#
loop_
_entity_poly.entity_id
_entity_poly.type
_entity_poly.pdbx_seq_one_letter_code
_entity_poly.pdbx_strand_id
1 'polypeptide(L)'
;MLYLSKGTPAIILSSGFSTRLGEPKSLVQVNGKTLLSHAVEKLLFAGCNPVVVVVNKELQFDSVLNSKGANVVVNNNPENGRTGSLKVALNSILADLGRMPHSVIMSPIDRPGWKASHVTHLIESKSSSCLYQDGLKGHPVKLVKDDLLSVMGASDDTPLRDLVKFDKTEVFDALLSLNVDTPEDLVELDKYSEFFVEL
;
A
#
# COMPACT_ATOMS: atom_id res chain seq x y z
N MET A 1 -9.04 -17.24 -26.37
CA MET A 1 -9.23 -16.33 -25.25
C MET A 1 -7.92 -16.29 -24.49
N LEU A 2 -7.07 -15.29 -24.75
CA LEU A 2 -5.79 -15.12 -24.08
C LEU A 2 -6.09 -14.80 -22.61
N TYR A 3 -5.79 -15.71 -21.70
CA TYR A 3 -5.66 -15.42 -20.28
C TYR A 3 -4.46 -14.47 -20.15
N LEU A 4 -4.72 -13.18 -20.16
CA LEU A 4 -3.77 -12.21 -19.62
C LEU A 4 -3.49 -12.64 -18.19
N SER A 5 -2.25 -13.04 -17.90
CA SER A 5 -1.85 -13.31 -16.52
C SER A 5 -2.09 -12.02 -15.74
N LYS A 6 -3.10 -12.04 -14.85
CA LYS A 6 -3.30 -10.90 -13.94
C LYS A 6 -2.00 -10.75 -13.16
N GLY A 7 -1.48 -9.53 -13.07
CA GLY A 7 -0.26 -9.23 -12.33
C GLY A 7 -0.41 -9.56 -10.83
N THR A 8 0.62 -9.34 -10.05
CA THR A 8 0.52 -9.44 -8.58
C THR A 8 -0.46 -8.39 -8.07
N PRO A 9 -1.53 -8.75 -7.34
CA PRO A 9 -2.42 -7.77 -6.75
C PRO A 9 -1.69 -6.84 -5.78
N ALA A 10 -2.14 -5.58 -5.69
CA ALA A 10 -1.60 -4.63 -4.73
C ALA A 10 -2.72 -3.96 -3.93
N ILE A 11 -2.39 -3.58 -2.70
CA ILE A 11 -3.31 -2.98 -1.74
C ILE A 11 -2.68 -1.69 -1.19
N ILE A 12 -3.43 -0.60 -1.26
CA ILE A 12 -3.10 0.66 -0.59
C ILE A 12 -4.03 0.81 0.61
N LEU A 13 -3.46 0.91 1.82
CA LEU A 13 -4.21 1.16 3.04
C LEU A 13 -4.29 2.67 3.30
N SER A 14 -5.48 3.23 3.18
CA SER A 14 -5.77 4.67 3.31
C SER A 14 -7.06 4.94 4.09
N SER A 15 -7.47 4.04 4.98
CA SER A 15 -8.73 4.15 5.75
C SER A 15 -8.60 4.93 7.06
N GLY A 16 -7.39 5.33 7.46
CA GLY A 16 -7.16 6.11 8.69
C GLY A 16 -7.73 7.52 8.62
N PHE A 17 -8.06 8.09 9.81
CA PHE A 17 -8.70 9.40 9.92
C PHE A 17 -7.74 10.60 9.81
N SER A 18 -6.44 10.37 9.73
CA SER A 18 -5.40 11.44 9.60
C SER A 18 -5.48 12.56 10.65
N THR A 19 -5.96 12.26 11.86
CA THR A 19 -6.29 13.25 12.90
C THR A 19 -5.13 14.13 13.33
N ARG A 20 -3.90 13.59 13.34
CA ARG A 20 -2.68 14.35 13.71
C ARG A 20 -2.21 15.30 12.60
N LEU A 21 -2.45 14.95 11.35
CA LEU A 21 -2.10 15.79 10.21
C LEU A 21 -3.09 16.93 10.00
N GLY A 22 -4.35 16.73 10.37
CA GLY A 22 -5.44 17.71 10.19
C GLY A 22 -6.08 17.71 8.80
N GLU A 23 -5.51 16.93 7.86
CA GLU A 23 -6.07 16.71 6.52
C GLU A 23 -5.87 15.25 6.07
N PRO A 24 -6.65 14.74 5.10
CA PRO A 24 -6.50 13.38 4.61
C PRO A 24 -5.13 13.15 3.94
N LYS A 25 -4.32 12.26 4.50
CA LYS A 25 -2.98 11.93 3.97
C LYS A 25 -2.98 11.56 2.49
N SER A 26 -4.01 10.82 2.07
CA SER A 26 -4.15 10.40 0.67
C SER A 26 -4.30 11.55 -0.32
N LEU A 27 -4.81 12.70 0.16
CA LEU A 27 -5.07 13.89 -0.65
C LEU A 27 -3.95 14.94 -0.59
N VAL A 28 -2.96 14.76 0.30
CA VAL A 28 -1.76 15.60 0.32
C VAL A 28 -1.11 15.60 -1.06
N GLN A 29 -0.78 16.81 -1.55
CA GLN A 29 -0.25 16.98 -2.90
C GLN A 29 1.28 17.14 -2.91
N VAL A 30 1.91 16.45 -3.87
CA VAL A 30 3.32 16.61 -4.22
C VAL A 30 3.41 16.71 -5.75
N ASN A 31 4.06 17.73 -6.28
CA ASN A 31 4.21 17.96 -7.72
C ASN A 31 2.86 17.91 -8.49
N GLY A 32 1.81 18.49 -7.91
CA GLY A 32 0.50 18.60 -8.54
C GLY A 32 -0.33 17.30 -8.56
N LYS A 33 0.13 16.24 -7.89
CA LYS A 33 -0.59 14.97 -7.73
C LYS A 33 -0.74 14.63 -6.26
N THR A 34 -1.82 13.94 -5.90
CA THR A 34 -2.00 13.44 -4.55
C THR A 34 -1.07 12.25 -4.25
N LEU A 35 -0.74 12.03 -2.97
CA LEU A 35 0.01 10.83 -2.55
C LEU A 35 -0.68 9.55 -3.01
N LEU A 36 -2.01 9.53 -3.03
CA LEU A 36 -2.79 8.40 -3.55
C LEU A 36 -2.53 8.18 -5.05
N SER A 37 -2.56 9.24 -5.86
CA SER A 37 -2.27 9.14 -7.30
C SER A 37 -0.86 8.61 -7.54
N HIS A 38 0.15 9.13 -6.83
CA HIS A 38 1.52 8.63 -6.92
C HIS A 38 1.62 7.15 -6.57
N ALA A 39 0.99 6.71 -5.47
CA ALA A 39 1.05 5.32 -5.04
C ALA A 39 0.39 4.38 -6.06
N VAL A 40 -0.78 4.74 -6.59
CA VAL A 40 -1.49 3.96 -7.61
C VAL A 40 -0.66 3.87 -8.90
N GLU A 41 -0.15 4.99 -9.41
CA GLU A 41 0.66 5.03 -10.63
C GLU A 41 1.91 4.15 -10.51
N LYS A 42 2.65 4.24 -9.40
CA LYS A 42 3.84 3.41 -9.13
C LYS A 42 3.52 1.92 -9.11
N LEU A 43 2.42 1.51 -8.47
CA LEU A 43 1.98 0.11 -8.41
C LEU A 43 1.57 -0.42 -9.79
N LEU A 44 0.79 0.36 -10.55
CA LEU A 44 0.40 0.00 -11.90
C LEU A 44 1.62 -0.09 -12.83
N PHE A 45 2.57 0.84 -12.72
CA PHE A 45 3.81 0.84 -13.50
C PHE A 45 4.70 -0.37 -13.17
N ALA A 46 4.72 -0.81 -11.91
CA ALA A 46 5.39 -2.04 -11.49
C ALA A 46 4.67 -3.34 -11.95
N GLY A 47 3.56 -3.22 -12.68
CA GLY A 47 2.79 -4.36 -13.20
C GLY A 47 1.82 -4.98 -12.19
N CYS A 48 1.51 -4.30 -11.09
CA CYS A 48 0.49 -4.76 -10.16
C CYS A 48 -0.91 -4.69 -10.77
N ASN A 49 -1.69 -5.78 -10.64
CA ASN A 49 -3.07 -5.84 -11.11
C ASN A 49 -3.85 -7.00 -10.46
N PRO A 50 -5.01 -6.77 -9.81
CA PRO A 50 -5.62 -5.46 -9.56
C PRO A 50 -4.88 -4.62 -8.50
N VAL A 51 -5.07 -3.31 -8.53
CA VAL A 51 -4.73 -2.40 -7.43
C VAL A 51 -6.00 -2.07 -6.67
N VAL A 52 -6.01 -2.28 -5.36
CA VAL A 52 -7.16 -2.02 -4.48
C VAL A 52 -6.78 -0.96 -3.45
N VAL A 53 -7.57 0.10 -3.36
CA VAL A 53 -7.41 1.17 -2.38
C VAL A 53 -8.48 1.03 -1.31
N VAL A 54 -8.07 0.84 -0.06
CA VAL A 54 -8.98 0.77 1.10
C VAL A 54 -9.08 2.13 1.76
N VAL A 55 -10.29 2.64 1.85
CA VAL A 55 -10.58 3.96 2.42
C VAL A 55 -11.68 3.88 3.49
N ASN A 56 -11.81 4.91 4.31
CA ASN A 56 -13.02 5.11 5.10
C ASN A 56 -14.14 5.73 4.21
N LYS A 57 -15.35 5.75 4.73
CA LYS A 57 -16.53 6.23 3.97
C LYS A 57 -16.41 7.69 3.52
N GLU A 58 -15.79 8.55 4.33
CA GLU A 58 -15.67 9.99 4.04
C GLU A 58 -14.76 10.25 2.83
N LEU A 59 -13.73 9.41 2.65
CA LEU A 59 -12.73 9.56 1.57
C LEU A 59 -13.11 8.84 0.28
N GLN A 60 -14.26 8.15 0.21
CA GLN A 60 -14.61 7.31 -0.94
C GLN A 60 -14.61 8.10 -2.26
N PHE A 61 -15.31 9.23 -2.29
CA PHE A 61 -15.47 10.02 -3.51
C PHE A 61 -14.13 10.58 -4.00
N ASP A 62 -13.40 11.25 -3.12
CA ASP A 62 -12.10 11.84 -3.47
C ASP A 62 -11.08 10.79 -3.88
N SER A 63 -11.12 9.61 -3.24
CA SER A 63 -10.23 8.50 -3.60
C SER A 63 -10.53 7.93 -4.98
N VAL A 64 -11.79 7.83 -5.39
CA VAL A 64 -12.16 7.41 -6.76
C VAL A 64 -11.59 8.37 -7.79
N LEU A 65 -11.66 9.68 -7.54
CA LEU A 65 -11.12 10.70 -8.45
C LEU A 65 -9.59 10.67 -8.56
N ASN A 66 -8.91 10.26 -7.48
CA ASN A 66 -7.45 10.30 -7.36
C ASN A 66 -6.76 8.92 -7.52
N SER A 67 -7.51 7.86 -7.89
CA SER A 67 -6.98 6.49 -8.02
C SER A 67 -7.31 5.84 -9.36
N LYS A 68 -7.11 6.58 -10.46
CA LYS A 68 -7.39 6.09 -11.81
C LYS A 68 -6.68 4.76 -12.09
N GLY A 69 -7.46 3.74 -12.45
CA GLY A 69 -6.95 2.38 -12.73
C GLY A 69 -6.92 1.45 -11.50
N ALA A 70 -7.33 1.92 -10.33
CA ALA A 70 -7.48 1.11 -9.13
C ALA A 70 -8.96 0.96 -8.73
N ASN A 71 -9.25 -0.08 -7.94
CA ASN A 71 -10.55 -0.33 -7.34
C ASN A 71 -10.58 0.28 -5.92
N VAL A 72 -11.54 1.15 -5.64
CA VAL A 72 -11.73 1.74 -4.31
C VAL A 72 -12.74 0.91 -3.53
N VAL A 73 -12.36 0.47 -2.33
CA VAL A 73 -13.23 -0.27 -1.41
C VAL A 73 -13.33 0.46 -0.07
N VAL A 74 -14.53 0.47 0.53
CA VAL A 74 -14.78 1.15 1.79
C VAL A 74 -14.61 0.18 2.96
N ASN A 75 -13.78 0.53 3.94
CA ASN A 75 -13.77 -0.10 5.24
C ASN A 75 -14.75 0.67 6.16
N ASN A 76 -15.81 0.00 6.58
CA ASN A 76 -16.82 0.59 7.46
C ASN A 76 -16.40 0.64 8.93
N ASN A 77 -15.33 -0.07 9.30
CA ASN A 77 -14.81 -0.14 10.67
C ASN A 77 -13.29 0.15 10.69
N PRO A 78 -12.85 1.35 10.25
CA PRO A 78 -11.42 1.70 10.14
C PRO A 78 -10.69 1.70 11.49
N GLU A 79 -11.42 1.85 12.61
CA GLU A 79 -10.93 1.76 13.98
C GLU A 79 -10.36 0.38 14.34
N ASN A 80 -10.78 -0.69 13.66
CA ASN A 80 -10.26 -2.06 13.84
C ASN A 80 -8.81 -2.23 13.39
N GLY A 81 -8.19 -1.17 12.88
CA GLY A 81 -6.77 -1.15 12.56
C GLY A 81 -6.40 -1.64 11.15
N ARG A 82 -5.09 -1.84 10.96
CA ARG A 82 -4.53 -2.17 9.63
C ARG A 82 -4.92 -3.56 9.14
N THR A 83 -4.97 -4.54 10.02
CA THR A 83 -5.34 -5.92 9.68
C THR A 83 -6.78 -6.02 9.23
N GLY A 84 -7.72 -5.35 9.90
CA GLY A 84 -9.10 -5.23 9.46
C GLY A 84 -9.20 -4.60 8.06
N SER A 85 -8.49 -3.51 7.80
CA SER A 85 -8.43 -2.87 6.48
C SER A 85 -7.84 -3.80 5.41
N LEU A 86 -6.78 -4.54 5.75
CA LEU A 86 -6.16 -5.51 4.84
C LEU A 86 -7.13 -6.64 4.46
N LYS A 87 -7.91 -7.16 5.40
CA LYS A 87 -8.95 -8.16 5.14
C LYS A 87 -10.05 -7.66 4.21
N VAL A 88 -10.47 -6.40 4.35
CA VAL A 88 -11.45 -5.77 3.43
C VAL A 88 -10.92 -5.81 1.99
N ALA A 89 -9.65 -5.43 1.76
CA ALA A 89 -9.04 -5.51 0.44
C ALA A 89 -8.90 -6.95 -0.06
N LEU A 90 -8.46 -7.88 0.80
CA LEU A 90 -8.30 -9.30 0.43
C LEU A 90 -9.63 -9.93 0.03
N ASN A 91 -10.72 -9.60 0.71
CA ASN A 91 -12.07 -10.07 0.33
C ASN A 91 -12.49 -9.52 -1.05
N SER A 92 -12.18 -8.26 -1.35
CA SER A 92 -12.42 -7.69 -2.69
C SER A 92 -11.60 -8.39 -3.76
N ILE A 93 -10.32 -8.63 -3.52
CA ILE A 93 -9.43 -9.36 -4.45
C ILE A 93 -9.91 -10.80 -4.63
N LEU A 94 -10.30 -11.47 -3.55
CA LEU A 94 -10.82 -12.84 -3.59
C LEU A 94 -12.10 -12.93 -4.42
N ALA A 95 -13.02 -11.96 -4.26
CA ALA A 95 -14.25 -11.89 -5.06
C ALA A 95 -13.95 -11.67 -6.56
N ASP A 96 -12.96 -10.84 -6.89
CA ASP A 96 -12.57 -10.55 -8.28
C ASP A 96 -11.81 -11.71 -8.95
N LEU A 97 -10.93 -12.39 -8.21
CA LEU A 97 -10.10 -13.49 -8.71
C LEU A 97 -10.76 -14.87 -8.60
N GLY A 98 -11.78 -15.03 -7.75
CA GLY A 98 -12.40 -16.32 -7.39
C GLY A 98 -11.50 -17.23 -6.57
N ARG A 99 -10.33 -16.78 -6.13
CA ARG A 99 -9.35 -17.54 -5.33
C ARG A 99 -8.42 -16.62 -4.58
N MET A 100 -7.82 -17.13 -3.49
CA MET A 100 -6.74 -16.43 -2.80
C MET A 100 -5.54 -16.25 -3.73
N PRO A 101 -4.99 -15.03 -3.88
CA PRO A 101 -3.81 -14.80 -4.69
C PRO A 101 -2.58 -15.50 -4.09
N HIS A 102 -1.55 -15.77 -4.92
CA HIS A 102 -0.29 -16.34 -4.45
C HIS A 102 0.50 -15.37 -3.58
N SER A 103 0.36 -14.09 -3.85
CA SER A 103 0.93 -13.00 -3.04
C SER A 103 0.21 -11.70 -3.33
N VAL A 104 0.38 -10.72 -2.45
CA VAL A 104 -0.02 -9.33 -2.65
C VAL A 104 1.09 -8.38 -2.24
N ILE A 105 1.14 -7.20 -2.86
CA ILE A 105 1.93 -6.07 -2.39
C ILE A 105 1.02 -5.21 -1.52
N MET A 106 1.48 -4.78 -0.34
CA MET A 106 0.72 -3.90 0.54
C MET A 106 1.53 -2.67 0.92
N SER A 107 0.96 -1.49 0.70
CA SER A 107 1.55 -0.20 1.05
C SER A 107 0.56 0.62 1.88
N PRO A 108 0.95 1.10 3.06
CA PRO A 108 0.20 2.15 3.74
C PRO A 108 0.49 3.48 3.06
N ILE A 109 -0.53 4.36 3.00
CA ILE A 109 -0.45 5.64 2.29
C ILE A 109 0.53 6.63 2.94
N ASP A 110 0.77 6.49 4.24
CA ASP A 110 1.66 7.34 5.05
C ASP A 110 3.16 7.06 4.84
N ARG A 111 3.52 6.07 4.02
CA ARG A 111 4.90 5.67 3.72
C ARG A 111 5.21 5.78 2.22
N PRO A 112 5.30 6.99 1.66
CA PRO A 112 5.36 7.17 0.21
C PRO A 112 6.76 7.04 -0.40
N GLY A 113 7.82 6.83 0.41
CA GLY A 113 9.23 6.91 0.04
C GLY A 113 9.77 5.70 -0.74
N TRP A 114 9.03 5.19 -1.73
CA TRP A 114 9.41 4.06 -2.58
C TRP A 114 9.12 4.35 -4.06
N LYS A 115 9.83 3.65 -4.96
CA LYS A 115 9.68 3.71 -6.42
C LYS A 115 9.07 2.41 -6.95
N ALA A 116 8.58 2.42 -8.19
CA ALA A 116 8.05 1.22 -8.85
C ALA A 116 9.11 0.10 -8.97
N SER A 117 10.37 0.44 -9.18
CA SER A 117 11.50 -0.51 -9.19
C SER A 117 11.61 -1.32 -7.90
N HIS A 118 11.38 -0.69 -6.74
CA HIS A 118 11.39 -1.37 -5.43
C HIS A 118 10.25 -2.39 -5.33
N VAL A 119 9.08 -2.08 -5.89
CA VAL A 119 7.94 -3.01 -5.96
C VAL A 119 8.26 -4.21 -6.84
N THR A 120 8.95 -3.99 -7.97
CA THR A 120 9.39 -5.08 -8.85
C THR A 120 10.30 -6.05 -8.10
N HIS A 121 11.27 -5.57 -7.33
CA HIS A 121 12.14 -6.43 -6.49
C HIS A 121 11.33 -7.21 -5.44
N LEU A 122 10.30 -6.60 -4.83
CA LEU A 122 9.40 -7.32 -3.92
C LEU A 122 8.60 -8.42 -4.63
N ILE A 123 8.10 -8.15 -5.85
CA ILE A 123 7.34 -9.13 -6.62
C ILE A 123 8.20 -10.38 -6.90
N GLU A 124 9.50 -10.23 -7.15
CA GLU A 124 10.43 -11.31 -7.42
C GLU A 124 10.80 -12.14 -6.16
N SER A 125 10.60 -11.61 -4.96
CA SER A 125 10.92 -12.33 -3.73
C SER A 125 10.06 -13.60 -3.59
N LYS A 126 10.61 -14.65 -2.97
CA LYS A 126 9.91 -15.95 -2.80
C LYS A 126 9.06 -16.03 -1.53
N SER A 127 9.32 -15.18 -0.56
CA SER A 127 8.69 -15.15 0.77
C SER A 127 8.03 -13.79 1.02
N SER A 128 7.28 -13.68 2.11
CA SER A 128 6.84 -12.39 2.62
C SER A 128 8.06 -11.55 2.99
N SER A 129 8.15 -10.35 2.44
CA SER A 129 9.33 -9.50 2.58
C SER A 129 8.97 -8.02 2.63
N CYS A 130 9.84 -7.26 3.26
CA CYS A 130 9.77 -5.80 3.34
C CYS A 130 10.97 -5.18 2.63
N LEU A 131 10.83 -3.93 2.20
CA LEU A 131 11.98 -3.16 1.74
C LEU A 131 12.98 -2.99 2.87
N TYR A 132 14.27 -3.04 2.53
CA TYR A 132 15.36 -2.85 3.46
C TYR A 132 16.48 -2.03 2.83
N GLN A 133 16.94 -1.00 3.54
CA GLN A 133 18.05 -0.15 3.13
C GLN A 133 18.71 0.44 4.38
N ASP A 134 20.03 0.37 4.47
CA ASP A 134 20.86 1.03 5.51
C ASP A 134 20.39 0.73 6.96
N GLY A 135 20.00 -0.52 7.23
CA GLY A 135 19.53 -0.93 8.55
C GLY A 135 18.03 -0.71 8.79
N LEU A 136 17.34 0.02 7.93
CA LEU A 136 15.91 0.34 8.05
C LEU A 136 15.05 -0.66 7.27
N LYS A 137 13.96 -1.09 7.90
CA LYS A 137 12.87 -1.81 7.26
C LYS A 137 11.76 -0.84 6.88
N GLY A 138 11.16 -1.03 5.70
CA GLY A 138 10.12 -0.12 5.21
C GLY A 138 9.04 -0.80 4.38
N HIS A 139 8.16 0.04 3.86
CA HIS A 139 7.07 -0.31 2.95
C HIS A 139 7.41 0.09 1.52
N PRO A 140 6.70 -0.50 0.52
CA PRO A 140 5.69 -1.56 0.66
C PRO A 140 6.26 -2.89 1.16
N VAL A 141 5.35 -3.82 1.47
CA VAL A 141 5.70 -5.21 1.81
C VAL A 141 5.02 -6.18 0.85
N LYS A 142 5.62 -7.35 0.66
CA LYS A 142 4.98 -8.49 0.02
C LYS A 142 4.48 -9.47 1.08
N LEU A 143 3.29 -9.99 0.87
CA LEU A 143 2.69 -11.07 1.64
C LEU A 143 2.43 -12.26 0.73
N VAL A 144 2.91 -13.45 1.08
CA VAL A 144 2.63 -14.68 0.34
C VAL A 144 1.39 -15.39 0.88
N LYS A 145 0.87 -16.36 0.12
CA LYS A 145 -0.44 -16.99 0.36
C LYS A 145 -0.63 -17.50 1.80
N ASP A 146 0.37 -18.14 2.38
CA ASP A 146 0.24 -18.72 3.72
C ASP A 146 0.09 -17.63 4.80
N ASP A 147 0.82 -16.53 4.66
CA ASP A 147 0.68 -15.37 5.53
C ASP A 147 -0.65 -14.63 5.29
N LEU A 148 -1.13 -14.59 4.03
CA LEU A 148 -2.46 -14.05 3.73
C LEU A 148 -3.57 -14.87 4.41
N LEU A 149 -3.45 -16.19 4.45
CA LEU A 149 -4.40 -17.05 5.16
C LEU A 149 -4.33 -16.81 6.67
N SER A 150 -3.13 -16.64 7.23
CA SER A 150 -2.94 -16.27 8.64
C SER A 150 -3.60 -14.93 8.98
N VAL A 151 -3.44 -13.92 8.10
CA VAL A 151 -4.11 -12.62 8.23
C VAL A 151 -5.63 -12.76 8.21
N MET A 152 -6.17 -13.54 7.28
CA MET A 152 -7.62 -13.76 7.18
C MET A 152 -8.21 -14.46 8.40
N GLY A 153 -7.45 -15.32 9.06
CA GLY A 153 -7.86 -16.04 10.27
C GLY A 153 -7.68 -15.28 11.58
N ALA A 154 -6.89 -14.18 11.59
CA ALA A 154 -6.58 -13.42 12.80
C ALA A 154 -7.73 -12.50 13.22
N SER A 155 -7.66 -11.90 14.42
CA SER A 155 -8.52 -10.78 14.81
C SER A 155 -8.15 -9.51 14.03
N ASP A 156 -9.12 -8.62 13.78
CA ASP A 156 -8.93 -7.43 12.94
C ASP A 156 -7.95 -6.43 13.55
N ASP A 157 -7.82 -6.41 14.88
CA ASP A 157 -6.91 -5.56 15.65
C ASP A 157 -5.51 -6.15 15.84
N THR A 158 -5.28 -7.41 15.43
CA THR A 158 -3.98 -8.07 15.57
C THR A 158 -2.92 -7.36 14.72
N PRO A 159 -1.80 -6.89 15.29
CA PRO A 159 -0.76 -6.24 14.51
C PRO A 159 -0.14 -7.19 13.47
N LEU A 160 0.05 -6.71 12.24
CA LEU A 160 0.60 -7.52 11.15
C LEU A 160 1.98 -8.12 11.48
N ARG A 161 2.81 -7.42 12.27
CA ARG A 161 4.12 -7.89 12.73
C ARG A 161 4.07 -9.12 13.63
N ASP A 162 2.92 -9.37 14.25
CA ASP A 162 2.71 -10.54 15.13
C ASP A 162 2.21 -11.75 14.33
N LEU A 163 1.74 -11.53 13.10
CA LEU A 163 1.22 -12.55 12.18
C LEU A 163 2.25 -12.98 11.13
N VAL A 164 3.13 -12.08 10.70
CA VAL A 164 4.02 -12.28 9.55
C VAL A 164 5.45 -11.93 9.89
N LYS A 165 6.35 -12.86 9.60
CA LYS A 165 7.79 -12.61 9.64
C LYS A 165 8.27 -12.20 8.26
N PHE A 166 8.75 -10.96 8.15
CA PHE A 166 9.24 -10.43 6.88
C PHE A 166 10.73 -10.66 6.69
N ASP A 167 11.09 -11.26 5.59
CA ASP A 167 12.44 -11.25 5.06
C ASP A 167 12.80 -9.86 4.54
N LYS A 168 14.07 -9.64 4.22
CA LYS A 168 14.58 -8.35 3.75
C LYS A 168 14.76 -8.39 2.24
N THR A 169 14.20 -7.43 1.53
CA THR A 169 14.50 -7.16 0.13
C THR A 169 15.36 -5.89 0.08
N GLU A 170 16.65 -6.07 -0.19
CA GLU A 170 17.59 -4.96 -0.31
C GLU A 170 17.20 -4.06 -1.48
N VAL A 171 17.16 -2.77 -1.22
CA VAL A 171 16.88 -1.73 -2.22
C VAL A 171 17.83 -0.56 -2.03
N PHE A 172 17.90 0.30 -3.04
CA PHE A 172 18.70 1.51 -3.06
C PHE A 172 17.81 2.69 -3.42
N ASP A 173 18.20 3.89 -3.03
CA ASP A 173 17.50 5.14 -3.35
C ASP A 173 16.04 5.19 -2.87
N ALA A 174 15.71 4.45 -1.81
CA ALA A 174 14.43 4.56 -1.13
C ALA A 174 14.51 5.55 0.04
N LEU A 175 13.40 6.23 0.32
CA LEU A 175 13.26 7.11 1.49
C LEU A 175 12.45 6.37 2.57
N LEU A 176 12.99 5.26 3.10
CA LEU A 176 12.26 4.36 4.01
C LEU A 176 11.89 5.00 5.35
N SER A 177 12.59 6.05 5.76
CA SER A 177 12.26 6.86 6.94
C SER A 177 11.11 7.84 6.71
N LEU A 178 10.82 8.20 5.44
CA LEU A 178 9.79 9.18 5.12
C LEU A 178 8.42 8.67 5.58
N ASN A 179 7.80 9.46 6.44
CA ASN A 179 6.46 9.21 6.98
C ASN A 179 5.64 10.50 6.87
N VAL A 180 4.38 10.42 6.58
CA VAL A 180 3.46 11.56 6.51
C VAL A 180 2.37 11.36 7.56
N ASP A 181 2.56 11.96 8.74
CA ASP A 181 1.71 11.73 9.90
C ASP A 181 1.32 13.02 10.63
N THR A 182 2.18 14.03 10.59
CA THR A 182 2.01 15.34 11.23
C THR A 182 2.26 16.49 10.24
N PRO A 183 1.86 17.74 10.55
CA PRO A 183 2.15 18.89 9.69
C PRO A 183 3.66 19.13 9.44
N GLU A 184 4.53 18.79 10.40
CA GLU A 184 5.97 18.87 10.25
C GLU A 184 6.51 17.93 9.17
N ASP A 185 5.87 16.76 9.01
CA ASP A 185 6.24 15.77 7.98
C ASP A 185 5.96 16.31 6.55
N LEU A 186 5.04 17.26 6.38
CA LEU A 186 4.80 17.90 5.08
C LEU A 186 6.00 18.74 4.64
N VAL A 187 6.69 19.37 5.57
CA VAL A 187 7.92 20.13 5.29
C VAL A 187 9.03 19.17 4.84
N GLU A 188 9.10 18.01 5.47
CA GLU A 188 10.05 16.96 5.07
C GLU A 188 9.69 16.40 3.69
N LEU A 189 8.42 16.12 3.45
CA LEU A 189 7.91 15.62 2.17
C LEU A 189 8.25 16.58 1.00
N ASP A 190 8.10 17.89 1.21
CA ASP A 190 8.39 18.91 0.20
C ASP A 190 9.87 18.94 -0.20
N LYS A 191 10.79 18.71 0.75
CA LYS A 191 12.24 18.62 0.46
C LYS A 191 12.58 17.48 -0.51
N TYR A 192 11.77 16.42 -0.50
CA TYR A 192 11.93 15.24 -1.37
C TYR A 192 10.97 15.25 -2.56
N SER A 193 10.41 16.41 -2.94
CA SER A 193 9.46 16.51 -4.05
C SER A 193 10.00 15.94 -5.36
N GLU A 194 11.31 16.12 -5.65
CA GLU A 194 11.96 15.56 -6.84
C GLU A 194 11.90 14.02 -6.90
N PHE A 195 11.91 13.34 -5.74
CA PHE A 195 11.77 11.88 -5.67
C PHE A 195 10.44 11.38 -6.27
N PHE A 196 9.42 12.21 -6.29
CA PHE A 196 8.09 11.87 -6.80
C PHE A 196 7.91 12.19 -8.29
N VAL A 197 8.90 12.73 -8.97
CA VAL A 197 8.88 12.93 -10.43
C VAL A 197 9.09 11.61 -11.16
N GLU A 198 9.87 10.70 -10.58
CA GLU A 198 10.15 9.36 -11.11
C GLU A 198 9.10 8.34 -10.61
N LEU A 199 8.74 7.39 -11.48
CA LEU A 199 7.85 6.28 -11.15
C LEU A 199 8.59 5.12 -10.45
#